data_2e0e298df799179c35827e5e059fd971
#
_entry.id   2e0e298df799179c35827e5e059fd971
#
_cell.length_a   1.000
_cell.length_b   1.000
_cell.length_c   1.000
_cell.angle_alpha   90.00
_cell.angle_beta   90.00
_cell.angle_gamma   90.00
#
_symmetry.space_group_name_H-M   'P 1'
#
loop_
_entity.id
_entity.type
_entity.pdbx_description
1 polymer ?
#
loop_
_entity_poly.entity_id
_entity_poly.type
_entity_poly.pdbx_seq_one_letter_code
_entity_poly.pdbx_strand_id
1 'polypeptide(L)'
;MITRENITHFYTKYKENLKTEDRIQEELLEAEDQEVWLENLKNKSRVMRRLYIENEALLNLYIRPFLAGEARLDDELAEEFLHQIRVADSEGFEDNPAMLEILEILDGYFQKNNDLDSYIWTLNLLGNMHNRPFCSEDGRKGMEYFKRLRALTPHYFEIQDFEVRKRIIFSYYNLPIIIMNFSLGSASDTLRYIDEALVFYNDEKIRALDGERFDFDGLIQELNYDLLGNSVLQYSKHEIDKTLLSRADKVLGKYYQSELEKNPNPYEMLDEIYCNYWLSQFYQGKITCTELLEDYRKFCEYSMKNDSLDSQSGVDFSDSRYFQVVVNHLPTILELMEKYKDEYHG
;
A
#
# COMPACT_ATOMS: atom_id res chain seq x y z
N MET A 1 -7.52 37.24 -6.91
CA MET A 1 -8.17 36.06 -7.50
C MET A 1 -7.07 35.03 -7.72
N ILE A 2 -7.23 33.80 -7.22
CA ILE A 2 -6.29 32.72 -7.43
C ILE A 2 -6.47 32.21 -8.86
N THR A 3 -5.36 31.95 -9.57
CA THR A 3 -5.34 31.50 -10.96
C THR A 3 -4.67 30.15 -11.07
N ARG A 4 -4.79 29.50 -12.22
CA ARG A 4 -4.10 28.25 -12.56
C ARG A 4 -2.61 28.34 -12.33
N GLU A 5 -1.96 29.41 -12.80
CA GLU A 5 -0.53 29.62 -12.61
C GLU A 5 -0.15 29.73 -11.13
N ASN A 6 -1.03 30.25 -10.28
CA ASN A 6 -0.80 30.30 -8.85
C ASN A 6 -0.78 28.88 -8.23
N ILE A 7 -1.66 27.99 -8.68
CA ILE A 7 -1.71 26.61 -8.21
C ILE A 7 -0.46 25.84 -8.69
N THR A 8 -0.13 25.96 -9.98
CA THR A 8 1.11 25.38 -10.53
C THR A 8 2.35 25.87 -9.77
N HIS A 9 2.44 27.17 -9.50
CA HIS A 9 3.53 27.77 -8.73
C HIS A 9 3.60 27.22 -7.31
N PHE A 10 2.46 27.11 -6.62
CA PHE A 10 2.38 26.53 -5.28
C PHE A 10 2.98 25.11 -5.26
N TYR A 11 2.48 24.20 -6.09
CA TYR A 11 2.94 22.80 -6.08
C TYR A 11 4.40 22.68 -6.46
N THR A 12 4.87 23.43 -7.47
CA THR A 12 6.28 23.46 -7.87
C THR A 12 7.17 23.88 -6.70
N LYS A 13 6.84 24.99 -6.06
CA LYS A 13 7.65 25.54 -4.97
C LYS A 13 7.61 24.69 -3.71
N TYR A 14 6.43 24.19 -3.35
CA TYR A 14 6.26 23.30 -2.21
C TYR A 14 7.09 22.03 -2.37
N LYS A 15 7.05 21.41 -3.55
CA LYS A 15 7.84 20.24 -3.90
C LYS A 15 9.36 20.51 -3.85
N GLU A 16 9.84 21.66 -4.38
CA GLU A 16 11.25 22.03 -4.26
C GLU A 16 11.69 22.15 -2.80
N ASN A 17 10.82 22.69 -1.94
CA ASN A 17 11.07 22.82 -0.53
C ASN A 17 11.16 21.44 0.16
N LEU A 18 10.23 20.52 -0.13
CA LEU A 18 10.25 19.13 0.41
C LEU A 18 11.53 18.41 -0.02
N LYS A 19 11.89 18.39 -1.30
CA LYS A 19 13.16 17.81 -1.77
C LYS A 19 14.40 18.38 -1.07
N THR A 20 14.34 19.65 -0.69
CA THR A 20 15.43 20.28 0.05
C THR A 20 15.46 19.82 1.50
N GLU A 21 14.29 19.59 2.12
CA GLU A 21 14.16 19.00 3.47
C GLU A 21 14.71 17.58 3.49
N ASP A 22 14.30 16.73 2.55
CA ASP A 22 14.75 15.33 2.45
C ASP A 22 16.28 15.26 2.32
N ARG A 23 16.85 16.01 1.39
CA ARG A 23 18.30 16.08 1.23
C ARG A 23 19.02 16.53 2.52
N ILE A 24 18.46 17.51 3.24
CA ILE A 24 19.03 17.96 4.52
C ILE A 24 18.98 16.83 5.56
N GLN A 25 17.91 16.07 5.60
CA GLN A 25 17.77 14.92 6.52
C GLN A 25 18.78 13.83 6.18
N GLU A 26 18.89 13.44 4.90
CA GLU A 26 19.88 12.46 4.43
C GLU A 26 21.31 12.87 4.83
N GLU A 27 21.73 14.11 4.52
CA GLU A 27 23.05 14.62 4.88
C GLU A 27 23.30 14.70 6.40
N LEU A 28 22.24 14.77 7.24
CA LEU A 28 22.36 14.66 8.69
C LEU A 28 22.56 13.23 9.17
N LEU A 29 21.94 12.25 8.48
CA LEU A 29 22.07 10.85 8.80
C LEU A 29 23.44 10.27 8.40
N GLU A 30 24.07 10.82 7.35
CA GLU A 30 25.38 10.39 6.85
C GLU A 30 26.59 10.92 7.68
N ALA A 31 26.37 11.85 8.63
CA ALA A 31 27.46 12.44 9.40
C ALA A 31 27.96 11.46 10.49
N GLU A 32 29.11 10.85 10.28
CA GLU A 32 29.75 9.89 11.20
C GLU A 32 30.35 10.56 12.46
N ASP A 33 30.77 11.83 12.37
CA ASP A 33 31.39 12.59 13.47
C ASP A 33 30.36 13.43 14.23
N GLN A 34 30.32 13.27 15.56
CA GLN A 34 29.33 13.93 16.41
C GLN A 34 29.48 15.46 16.44
N GLU A 35 30.70 16.00 16.35
CA GLU A 35 30.92 17.47 16.35
C GLU A 35 30.46 18.05 14.99
N VAL A 36 30.80 17.39 13.91
CA VAL A 36 30.35 17.72 12.55
C VAL A 36 28.84 17.63 12.46
N TRP A 37 28.25 16.59 13.02
CA TRP A 37 26.79 16.42 13.09
C TRP A 37 26.11 17.58 13.82
N LEU A 38 26.62 17.97 15.00
CA LEU A 38 26.06 19.10 15.77
C LEU A 38 26.17 20.44 15.05
N GLU A 39 27.26 20.71 14.37
CA GLU A 39 27.44 21.94 13.59
C GLU A 39 26.49 21.95 12.37
N ASN A 40 26.42 20.83 11.66
CA ASN A 40 25.48 20.64 10.55
C ASN A 40 24.04 20.81 11.02
N LEU A 41 23.66 20.21 12.16
CA LEU A 41 22.32 20.34 12.74
C LEU A 41 21.95 21.80 13.01
N LYS A 42 22.86 22.62 13.56
CA LYS A 42 22.62 24.05 13.82
C LYS A 42 22.41 24.85 12.53
N ASN A 43 23.20 24.57 11.50
CA ASN A 43 23.09 25.27 10.23
C ASN A 43 21.85 24.84 9.44
N LYS A 44 21.60 23.53 9.39
CA LYS A 44 20.47 22.93 8.68
C LYS A 44 19.13 23.25 9.36
N SER A 45 19.06 23.30 10.71
CA SER A 45 17.84 23.69 11.42
C SER A 45 17.33 25.10 11.06
N ARG A 46 18.24 26.03 10.71
CA ARG A 46 17.84 27.37 10.22
C ARG A 46 17.22 27.31 8.83
N VAL A 47 17.76 26.46 7.94
CA VAL A 47 17.21 26.25 6.60
C VAL A 47 15.85 25.57 6.71
N MET A 48 15.73 24.48 7.48
CA MET A 48 14.47 23.78 7.74
C MET A 48 13.38 24.71 8.25
N ARG A 49 13.70 25.55 9.25
CA ARG A 49 12.76 26.55 9.77
C ARG A 49 12.31 27.56 8.71
N ARG A 50 13.22 27.96 7.82
CA ARG A 50 12.88 28.88 6.72
C ARG A 50 11.95 28.21 5.72
N LEU A 51 12.23 26.95 5.32
CA LEU A 51 11.39 26.17 4.42
C LEU A 51 9.98 25.97 5.02
N TYR A 52 9.90 25.62 6.31
CA TYR A 52 8.62 25.51 7.02
C TYR A 52 7.80 26.80 6.95
N ILE A 53 8.42 27.97 7.25
CA ILE A 53 7.72 29.27 7.19
C ILE A 53 7.28 29.58 5.76
N GLU A 54 8.09 29.26 4.75
CA GLU A 54 7.75 29.45 3.35
C GLU A 54 6.58 28.55 2.92
N ASN A 55 6.60 27.27 3.30
CA ASN A 55 5.50 26.32 3.03
C ASN A 55 4.20 26.79 3.69
N GLU A 56 4.24 27.23 4.94
CA GLU A 56 3.06 27.78 5.63
C GLU A 56 2.52 29.06 4.94
N ALA A 57 3.39 29.91 4.44
CA ALA A 57 2.98 31.12 3.70
C ALA A 57 2.31 30.75 2.37
N LEU A 58 2.84 29.76 1.65
CA LEU A 58 2.28 29.24 0.41
C LEU A 58 0.90 28.60 0.62
N LEU A 59 0.75 27.77 1.66
CA LEU A 59 -0.53 27.17 2.05
C LEU A 59 -1.58 28.25 2.38
N ASN A 60 -1.20 29.23 3.18
CA ASN A 60 -2.09 30.34 3.55
C ASN A 60 -2.55 31.18 2.33
N LEU A 61 -1.68 31.33 1.35
CA LEU A 61 -1.96 32.19 0.19
C LEU A 61 -2.81 31.47 -0.86
N TYR A 62 -2.55 30.20 -1.12
CA TYR A 62 -3.11 29.52 -2.29
C TYR A 62 -4.09 28.38 -1.96
N ILE A 63 -4.02 27.78 -0.77
CA ILE A 63 -4.82 26.59 -0.44
C ILE A 63 -5.92 26.92 0.59
N ARG A 64 -5.55 27.53 1.71
CA ARG A 64 -6.50 27.82 2.79
C ARG A 64 -7.73 28.65 2.40
N PRO A 65 -7.67 29.59 1.41
CA PRO A 65 -8.84 30.28 0.95
C PRO A 65 -9.94 29.36 0.37
N PHE A 66 -9.55 28.24 -0.27
CA PHE A 66 -10.51 27.23 -0.76
C PHE A 66 -11.10 26.44 0.41
N LEU A 67 -10.27 26.04 1.36
CA LEU A 67 -10.70 25.29 2.56
C LEU A 67 -11.64 26.14 3.43
N ALA A 68 -11.41 27.43 3.50
CA ALA A 68 -12.27 28.38 4.23
C ALA A 68 -13.54 28.78 3.44
N GLY A 69 -13.69 28.36 2.19
CA GLY A 69 -14.81 28.78 1.32
C GLY A 69 -14.74 30.25 0.86
N GLU A 70 -13.59 30.91 1.03
CA GLU A 70 -13.33 32.29 0.61
C GLU A 70 -13.02 32.39 -0.89
N ALA A 71 -12.40 31.33 -1.44
CA ALA A 71 -12.19 31.16 -2.87
C ALA A 71 -13.13 30.08 -3.42
N ARG A 72 -13.57 30.25 -4.68
CA ARG A 72 -14.43 29.27 -5.37
C ARG A 72 -13.62 28.53 -6.42
N LEU A 73 -13.90 27.23 -6.53
CA LEU A 73 -13.44 26.42 -7.66
C LEU A 73 -14.30 26.76 -8.90
N ASP A 74 -13.62 26.86 -10.03
CA ASP A 74 -14.15 26.70 -11.37
C ASP A 74 -13.51 25.48 -12.04
N ASP A 75 -13.91 25.17 -13.26
CA ASP A 75 -13.44 23.97 -13.96
C ASP A 75 -11.91 24.01 -14.16
N GLU A 76 -11.36 25.18 -14.52
CA GLU A 76 -9.92 25.35 -14.78
C GLU A 76 -9.08 25.11 -13.50
N LEU A 77 -9.51 25.63 -12.36
CA LEU A 77 -8.83 25.44 -11.07
C LEU A 77 -8.97 24.03 -10.55
N ALA A 78 -10.17 23.42 -10.71
CA ALA A 78 -10.43 22.05 -10.29
C ALA A 78 -9.54 21.05 -11.07
N GLU A 79 -9.47 21.19 -12.40
CA GLU A 79 -8.60 20.41 -13.26
C GLU A 79 -7.13 20.58 -12.90
N GLU A 80 -6.68 21.81 -12.66
CA GLU A 80 -5.29 22.09 -12.28
C GLU A 80 -4.94 21.46 -10.94
N PHE A 81 -5.78 21.60 -9.92
CA PHE A 81 -5.55 20.94 -8.63
C PHE A 81 -5.43 19.43 -8.80
N LEU A 82 -6.37 18.81 -9.50
CA LEU A 82 -6.33 17.36 -9.72
C LEU A 82 -5.06 16.94 -10.48
N HIS A 83 -4.67 17.71 -11.52
CA HIS A 83 -3.44 17.45 -12.27
C HIS A 83 -2.21 17.50 -11.36
N GLN A 84 -2.05 18.56 -10.57
CA GLN A 84 -0.89 18.73 -9.69
C GLN A 84 -0.83 17.67 -8.60
N ILE A 85 -1.97 17.28 -8.02
CA ILE A 85 -2.03 16.19 -7.02
C ILE A 85 -1.66 14.84 -7.66
N ARG A 86 -2.12 14.56 -8.88
CA ARG A 86 -1.72 13.34 -9.62
C ARG A 86 -0.22 13.28 -9.89
N VAL A 87 0.39 14.41 -10.24
CA VAL A 87 1.84 14.50 -10.42
C VAL A 87 2.56 14.26 -9.09
N ALA A 88 2.11 14.89 -8.02
CA ALA A 88 2.68 14.69 -6.68
C ALA A 88 2.57 13.23 -6.21
N ASP A 89 1.41 12.60 -6.38
CA ASP A 89 1.17 11.18 -6.09
C ASP A 89 2.13 10.27 -6.87
N SER A 90 2.34 10.52 -8.16
CA SER A 90 3.25 9.74 -8.99
C SER A 90 4.73 9.89 -8.63
N GLU A 91 5.10 10.94 -7.91
CA GLU A 91 6.47 11.24 -7.49
C GLU A 91 6.73 10.97 -6.00
N GLY A 92 5.74 10.41 -5.29
CA GLY A 92 5.86 10.07 -3.86
C GLY A 92 5.77 11.27 -2.90
N PHE A 93 5.21 12.41 -3.34
CA PHE A 93 5.02 13.62 -2.51
C PHE A 93 3.60 13.75 -1.92
N GLU A 94 3.03 12.64 -1.47
CA GLU A 94 1.60 12.51 -1.13
C GLU A 94 1.26 12.94 0.30
N ASP A 95 2.26 13.07 1.18
CA ASP A 95 2.05 13.23 2.63
C ASP A 95 1.67 14.64 3.07
N ASN A 96 1.08 15.43 2.16
CA ASN A 96 0.60 16.76 2.50
C ASN A 96 -0.87 16.73 2.94
N PRO A 97 -1.19 17.04 4.23
CA PRO A 97 -2.57 17.09 4.71
C PRO A 97 -3.49 18.00 3.88
N ALA A 98 -2.94 19.08 3.30
CA ALA A 98 -3.71 19.99 2.44
C ALA A 98 -4.17 19.31 1.13
N MET A 99 -3.45 18.31 0.62
CA MET A 99 -3.89 17.57 -0.57
C MET A 99 -5.16 16.76 -0.29
N LEU A 100 -5.24 16.10 0.86
CA LEU A 100 -6.42 15.33 1.23
C LEU A 100 -7.66 16.23 1.33
N GLU A 101 -7.54 17.38 1.99
CA GLU A 101 -8.64 18.33 2.14
C GLU A 101 -9.08 18.91 0.79
N ILE A 102 -8.15 19.23 -0.11
CA ILE A 102 -8.48 19.67 -1.48
C ILE A 102 -9.17 18.56 -2.26
N LEU A 103 -8.70 17.31 -2.16
CA LEU A 103 -9.36 16.17 -2.82
C LEU A 103 -10.79 15.97 -2.32
N GLU A 104 -11.07 16.17 -1.04
CA GLU A 104 -12.45 16.12 -0.50
C GLU A 104 -13.35 17.22 -1.12
N ILE A 105 -12.80 18.40 -1.40
CA ILE A 105 -13.51 19.46 -2.12
C ILE A 105 -13.74 19.08 -3.59
N LEU A 106 -12.72 18.54 -4.26
CA LEU A 106 -12.79 18.10 -5.65
C LEU A 106 -13.78 16.94 -5.84
N ASP A 107 -13.90 16.03 -4.87
CA ASP A 107 -14.91 14.97 -4.87
C ASP A 107 -16.32 15.52 -5.03
N GLY A 108 -16.69 16.48 -4.19
CA GLY A 108 -17.99 17.15 -4.28
C GLY A 108 -18.17 17.95 -5.57
N TYR A 109 -17.10 18.57 -6.06
CA TYR A 109 -17.12 19.39 -7.27
C TYR A 109 -17.36 18.54 -8.53
N PHE A 110 -16.55 17.52 -8.77
CA PHE A 110 -16.66 16.68 -9.97
C PHE A 110 -17.92 15.82 -9.98
N GLN A 111 -18.37 15.33 -8.81
CA GLN A 111 -19.65 14.64 -8.70
C GLN A 111 -20.83 15.55 -9.13
N LYS A 112 -20.85 16.80 -8.66
CA LYS A 112 -21.92 17.77 -8.99
C LYS A 112 -21.91 18.16 -10.47
N ASN A 113 -20.73 18.25 -11.09
CA ASN A 113 -20.58 18.68 -12.48
C ASN A 113 -20.66 17.50 -13.47
N ASN A 114 -20.87 16.26 -12.99
CA ASN A 114 -20.94 15.03 -13.79
C ASN A 114 -19.66 14.81 -14.64
N ASP A 115 -18.51 15.26 -14.18
CA ASP A 115 -17.21 14.93 -14.77
C ASP A 115 -16.74 13.57 -14.24
N LEU A 116 -17.08 12.52 -15.00
CA LEU A 116 -16.86 11.14 -14.58
C LEU A 116 -15.38 10.80 -14.48
N ASP A 117 -14.55 11.25 -15.41
CA ASP A 117 -13.13 10.90 -15.48
C ASP A 117 -12.36 11.52 -14.30
N SER A 118 -12.57 12.81 -14.05
CA SER A 118 -11.97 13.52 -12.93
C SER A 118 -12.49 13.00 -11.58
N TYR A 119 -13.76 12.60 -11.52
CA TYR A 119 -14.37 12.00 -10.36
C TYR A 119 -13.73 10.65 -10.00
N ILE A 120 -13.51 9.77 -10.99
CA ILE A 120 -12.84 8.48 -10.83
C ILE A 120 -11.42 8.67 -10.30
N TRP A 121 -10.65 9.59 -10.87
CA TRP A 121 -9.31 9.92 -10.39
C TRP A 121 -9.32 10.39 -8.93
N THR A 122 -10.24 11.29 -8.59
CA THR A 122 -10.37 11.84 -7.24
C THR A 122 -10.69 10.75 -6.22
N LEU A 123 -11.64 9.86 -6.52
CA LEU A 123 -11.98 8.74 -5.64
C LEU A 123 -10.79 7.76 -5.45
N ASN A 124 -10.03 7.50 -6.52
CA ASN A 124 -8.85 6.64 -6.42
C ASN A 124 -7.76 7.27 -5.52
N LEU A 125 -7.47 8.54 -5.70
CA LEU A 125 -6.49 9.25 -4.88
C LEU A 125 -6.93 9.30 -3.41
N LEU A 126 -8.18 9.63 -3.13
CA LEU A 126 -8.74 9.62 -1.77
C LEU A 126 -8.66 8.22 -1.14
N GLY A 127 -9.02 7.18 -1.89
CA GLY A 127 -8.91 5.80 -1.42
C GLY A 127 -7.48 5.41 -1.07
N ASN A 128 -6.51 5.74 -1.93
CA ASN A 128 -5.09 5.46 -1.72
C ASN A 128 -4.53 6.23 -0.53
N MET A 129 -4.80 7.53 -0.41
CA MET A 129 -4.30 8.33 0.71
C MET A 129 -4.81 7.83 2.06
N HIS A 130 -6.07 7.38 2.13
CA HIS A 130 -6.63 6.78 3.33
C HIS A 130 -6.15 5.34 3.60
N ASN A 131 -5.56 4.67 2.61
CA ASN A 131 -4.93 3.34 2.79
C ASN A 131 -3.48 3.44 3.32
N ARG A 132 -2.92 4.63 3.41
CA ARG A 132 -1.55 4.85 3.87
C ARG A 132 -1.54 5.18 5.37
N PRO A 133 -0.74 4.46 6.19
CA PRO A 133 -0.67 4.67 7.64
C PRO A 133 -0.29 6.09 8.05
N PHE A 134 0.49 6.80 7.21
CA PHE A 134 1.00 8.15 7.50
C PHE A 134 0.01 9.26 7.12
N CYS A 135 -0.98 8.98 6.26
CA CYS A 135 -1.94 9.99 5.78
C CYS A 135 -3.24 9.98 6.55
N SER A 136 -3.71 8.80 6.97
CA SER A 136 -4.95 8.64 7.72
C SER A 136 -4.93 7.36 8.53
N GLU A 137 -5.25 7.46 9.82
CA GLU A 137 -5.45 6.32 10.70
C GLU A 137 -6.84 5.66 10.53
N ASP A 138 -7.73 6.27 9.74
CA ASP A 138 -9.09 5.78 9.51
C ASP A 138 -9.27 5.18 8.10
N GLY A 139 -8.91 3.91 7.96
CA GLY A 139 -9.13 3.15 6.73
C GLY A 139 -10.60 3.01 6.30
N ARG A 140 -11.58 3.36 7.16
CA ARG A 140 -13.02 3.31 6.81
C ARG A 140 -13.35 4.29 5.70
N LYS A 141 -12.77 5.49 5.72
CA LYS A 141 -12.93 6.45 4.63
C LYS A 141 -12.38 5.91 3.32
N GLY A 142 -11.17 5.35 3.34
CA GLY A 142 -10.57 4.73 2.15
C GLY A 142 -11.42 3.59 1.59
N MET A 143 -11.95 2.73 2.46
CA MET A 143 -12.89 1.67 2.08
C MET A 143 -14.14 2.25 1.38
N GLU A 144 -14.72 3.34 1.90
CA GLU A 144 -15.90 3.96 1.30
C GLU A 144 -15.59 4.57 -0.08
N TYR A 145 -14.42 5.20 -0.27
CA TYR A 145 -14.00 5.72 -1.57
C TYR A 145 -13.81 4.60 -2.59
N PHE A 146 -13.16 3.50 -2.23
CA PHE A 146 -13.02 2.35 -3.14
C PHE A 146 -14.36 1.68 -3.45
N LYS A 147 -15.30 1.60 -2.52
CA LYS A 147 -16.67 1.13 -2.80
C LYS A 147 -17.41 2.04 -3.78
N ARG A 148 -17.30 3.37 -3.61
CA ARG A 148 -17.87 4.34 -4.55
C ARG A 148 -17.24 4.19 -5.94
N LEU A 149 -15.94 4.02 -6.01
CA LEU A 149 -15.20 3.80 -7.26
C LEU A 149 -15.66 2.50 -7.95
N ARG A 150 -15.81 1.40 -7.23
CA ARG A 150 -16.34 0.14 -7.76
C ARG A 150 -17.80 0.27 -8.24
N ALA A 151 -18.60 1.10 -7.58
CA ALA A 151 -19.98 1.35 -8.02
C ALA A 151 -20.06 2.00 -9.42
N LEU A 152 -18.95 2.54 -9.94
CA LEU A 152 -18.84 3.09 -11.28
C LEU A 152 -18.50 2.03 -12.36
N THR A 153 -18.32 0.75 -11.99
CA THR A 153 -18.07 -0.36 -12.94
C THR A 153 -19.07 -0.43 -14.09
N PRO A 154 -20.37 -0.13 -13.95
CA PRO A 154 -21.29 -0.09 -15.08
C PRO A 154 -20.88 0.87 -16.21
N HIS A 155 -20.13 1.93 -15.88
CA HIS A 155 -19.61 2.91 -16.85
C HIS A 155 -18.27 2.52 -17.46
N TYR A 156 -17.67 1.38 -17.04
CA TYR A 156 -16.33 0.96 -17.47
C TYR A 156 -16.12 0.98 -18.98
N PHE A 157 -17.10 0.49 -19.75
CA PHE A 157 -17.04 0.43 -21.21
C PHE A 157 -17.34 1.76 -21.92
N GLU A 158 -17.87 2.75 -21.20
CA GLU A 158 -18.14 4.09 -21.72
C GLU A 158 -16.91 4.99 -21.64
N ILE A 159 -16.00 4.70 -20.69
CA ILE A 159 -14.77 5.46 -20.44
C ILE A 159 -13.78 5.17 -21.57
N GLN A 160 -13.31 6.22 -22.25
CA GLN A 160 -12.37 6.08 -23.37
C GLN A 160 -10.91 5.97 -22.92
N ASP A 161 -10.54 6.69 -21.85
CA ASP A 161 -9.18 6.71 -21.32
C ASP A 161 -8.87 5.45 -20.50
N PHE A 162 -7.87 4.69 -20.94
CA PHE A 162 -7.40 3.50 -20.21
C PHE A 162 -6.89 3.83 -18.82
N GLU A 163 -6.18 4.95 -18.63
CA GLU A 163 -5.67 5.33 -17.31
C GLU A 163 -6.81 5.61 -16.32
N VAL A 164 -7.96 6.09 -16.79
CA VAL A 164 -9.16 6.25 -15.96
C VAL A 164 -9.75 4.88 -15.63
N ARG A 165 -9.95 3.98 -16.64
CA ARG A 165 -10.46 2.61 -16.39
C ARG A 165 -9.58 1.82 -15.41
N LYS A 166 -8.26 1.99 -15.51
CA LYS A 166 -7.26 1.39 -14.62
C LYS A 166 -7.51 1.70 -13.14
N ARG A 167 -8.10 2.86 -12.81
CA ARG A 167 -8.46 3.20 -11.42
C ARG A 167 -9.60 2.32 -10.91
N ILE A 168 -10.56 2.00 -11.77
CA ILE A 168 -11.62 1.02 -11.43
C ILE A 168 -10.99 -0.37 -11.24
N ILE A 169 -10.09 -0.81 -12.12
CA ILE A 169 -9.38 -2.10 -11.98
C ILE A 169 -8.70 -2.17 -10.60
N PHE A 170 -7.89 -1.18 -10.23
CA PHE A 170 -7.19 -1.17 -8.95
C PHE A 170 -8.13 -1.08 -7.74
N SER A 171 -9.32 -0.52 -7.86
CA SER A 171 -10.26 -0.49 -6.73
C SER A 171 -10.70 -1.89 -6.30
N TYR A 172 -10.73 -2.86 -7.22
CA TYR A 172 -11.02 -4.26 -6.91
C TYR A 172 -9.87 -4.93 -6.14
N TYR A 173 -8.63 -4.53 -6.42
CA TYR A 173 -7.44 -4.99 -5.69
C TYR A 173 -7.29 -4.30 -4.32
N ASN A 174 -7.44 -2.99 -4.27
CA ASN A 174 -7.19 -2.21 -3.07
C ASN A 174 -8.26 -2.41 -1.98
N LEU A 175 -9.51 -2.71 -2.35
CA LEU A 175 -10.58 -2.85 -1.38
C LEU A 175 -10.36 -4.00 -0.38
N PRO A 176 -10.05 -5.24 -0.77
CA PRO A 176 -9.73 -6.29 0.19
C PRO A 176 -8.47 -5.99 1.01
N ILE A 177 -7.47 -5.31 0.44
CA ILE A 177 -6.25 -4.90 1.15
C ILE A 177 -6.58 -3.93 2.30
N ILE A 178 -7.34 -2.88 2.04
CA ILE A 178 -7.67 -1.90 3.08
C ILE A 178 -8.52 -2.53 4.20
N ILE A 179 -9.43 -3.45 3.85
CA ILE A 179 -10.24 -4.16 4.84
C ILE A 179 -9.35 -5.01 5.75
N MET A 180 -8.38 -5.71 5.19
CA MET A 180 -7.44 -6.53 5.94
C MET A 180 -6.49 -5.67 6.79
N ASN A 181 -5.82 -4.67 6.19
CA ASN A 181 -4.80 -3.86 6.86
C ASN A 181 -5.35 -3.09 8.06
N PHE A 182 -6.57 -2.59 7.97
CA PHE A 182 -7.22 -1.83 9.04
C PHE A 182 -8.21 -2.65 9.87
N SER A 183 -8.27 -3.98 9.66
CA SER A 183 -9.21 -4.88 10.38
C SER A 183 -10.66 -4.37 10.34
N LEU A 184 -11.12 -3.90 9.18
CA LEU A 184 -12.46 -3.30 9.00
C LEU A 184 -13.56 -4.31 8.78
N GLY A 185 -13.23 -5.59 8.73
CA GLY A 185 -14.16 -6.69 8.50
C GLY A 185 -13.61 -8.03 8.99
N SER A 186 -14.36 -9.08 8.73
CA SER A 186 -13.98 -10.47 8.99
C SER A 186 -13.15 -11.05 7.84
N ALA A 187 -12.53 -12.22 8.08
CA ALA A 187 -11.93 -13.02 7.02
C ALA A 187 -12.91 -13.31 5.87
N SER A 188 -14.17 -13.60 6.20
CA SER A 188 -15.23 -13.82 5.20
C SER A 188 -15.50 -12.57 4.34
N ASP A 189 -15.41 -11.37 4.91
CA ASP A 189 -15.55 -10.12 4.14
C ASP A 189 -14.39 -9.95 3.16
N THR A 190 -13.16 -10.17 3.60
CA THR A 190 -11.99 -10.11 2.73
C THR A 190 -12.07 -11.14 1.61
N LEU A 191 -12.41 -12.41 1.93
CA LEU A 191 -12.60 -13.46 0.92
C LEU A 191 -13.67 -13.10 -0.10
N ARG A 192 -14.79 -12.53 0.33
CA ARG A 192 -15.85 -12.08 -0.58
C ARG A 192 -15.33 -11.03 -1.56
N TYR A 193 -14.56 -10.05 -1.10
CA TYR A 193 -14.00 -9.01 -1.99
C TYR A 193 -12.90 -9.56 -2.91
N ILE A 194 -12.12 -10.55 -2.47
CA ILE A 194 -11.21 -11.30 -3.33
C ILE A 194 -12.00 -11.99 -4.45
N ASP A 195 -13.08 -12.70 -4.13
CA ASP A 195 -13.90 -13.39 -5.11
C ASP A 195 -14.54 -12.43 -6.12
N GLU A 196 -15.05 -11.29 -5.67
CA GLU A 196 -15.59 -10.25 -6.55
C GLU A 196 -14.51 -9.68 -7.49
N ALA A 197 -13.28 -9.50 -7.01
CA ALA A 197 -12.16 -9.07 -7.84
C ALA A 197 -11.78 -10.15 -8.87
N LEU A 198 -11.71 -11.41 -8.47
CA LEU A 198 -11.43 -12.53 -9.38
C LEU A 198 -12.49 -12.66 -10.48
N VAL A 199 -13.78 -12.45 -10.17
CA VAL A 199 -14.86 -12.43 -11.16
C VAL A 199 -14.66 -11.29 -12.16
N PHE A 200 -14.35 -10.09 -11.67
CA PHE A 200 -14.10 -8.92 -12.52
C PHE A 200 -12.88 -9.13 -13.43
N TYR A 201 -11.75 -9.63 -12.90
CA TYR A 201 -10.51 -9.83 -13.67
C TYR A 201 -10.60 -10.99 -14.68
N ASN A 202 -11.54 -11.92 -14.51
CA ASN A 202 -11.79 -12.99 -15.46
C ASN A 202 -12.94 -12.67 -16.44
N ASP A 203 -13.55 -11.48 -16.39
CA ASP A 203 -14.58 -11.09 -17.35
C ASP A 203 -14.00 -10.97 -18.76
N GLU A 204 -14.56 -11.73 -19.69
CA GLU A 204 -14.08 -11.83 -21.07
C GLU A 204 -14.13 -10.47 -21.81
N LYS A 205 -15.12 -9.62 -21.51
CA LYS A 205 -15.27 -8.32 -22.16
C LYS A 205 -14.22 -7.33 -21.64
N ILE A 206 -13.93 -7.35 -20.33
CA ILE A 206 -12.88 -6.53 -19.72
C ILE A 206 -11.52 -6.94 -20.28
N ARG A 207 -11.24 -8.25 -20.32
CA ARG A 207 -10.00 -8.79 -20.91
C ARG A 207 -9.87 -8.49 -22.39
N ALA A 208 -10.95 -8.54 -23.16
CA ALA A 208 -10.94 -8.19 -24.58
C ALA A 208 -10.65 -6.69 -24.81
N LEU A 209 -11.09 -5.82 -23.88
CA LEU A 209 -10.85 -4.37 -24.00
C LEU A 209 -9.44 -3.97 -23.56
N ASP A 210 -8.97 -4.47 -22.41
CA ASP A 210 -7.77 -3.97 -21.75
C ASP A 210 -6.68 -5.04 -21.50
N GLY A 211 -6.90 -6.32 -21.85
CA GLY A 211 -5.96 -7.41 -21.56
C GLY A 211 -4.60 -7.30 -22.25
N GLU A 212 -4.49 -6.55 -23.35
CA GLU A 212 -3.20 -6.27 -24.00
C GLU A 212 -2.42 -5.13 -23.29
N ARG A 213 -3.11 -4.34 -22.45
CA ARG A 213 -2.56 -3.15 -21.79
C ARG A 213 -2.34 -3.35 -20.30
N PHE A 214 -2.93 -4.42 -19.74
CA PHE A 214 -2.96 -4.64 -18.31
C PHE A 214 -2.77 -6.11 -17.95
N ASP A 215 -1.86 -6.38 -17.02
CA ASP A 215 -1.58 -7.73 -16.51
C ASP A 215 -2.61 -8.15 -15.46
N PHE A 216 -3.76 -8.62 -15.91
CA PHE A 216 -4.78 -9.19 -15.02
C PHE A 216 -4.32 -10.48 -14.35
N ASP A 217 -3.45 -11.26 -15.00
CA ASP A 217 -3.01 -12.54 -14.47
C ASP A 217 -2.05 -12.33 -13.28
N GLY A 218 -1.22 -11.28 -13.32
CA GLY A 218 -0.42 -10.84 -12.19
C GLY A 218 -1.28 -10.49 -10.98
N LEU A 219 -2.32 -9.65 -11.14
CA LEU A 219 -3.23 -9.32 -10.03
C LEU A 219 -4.01 -10.52 -9.50
N ILE A 220 -4.41 -11.46 -10.36
CA ILE A 220 -5.05 -12.71 -9.93
C ILE A 220 -4.09 -13.54 -9.07
N GLN A 221 -2.81 -13.59 -9.42
CA GLN A 221 -1.79 -14.27 -8.61
C GLN A 221 -1.61 -13.59 -7.26
N GLU A 222 -1.44 -12.27 -7.23
CA GLU A 222 -1.32 -11.50 -5.98
C GLU A 222 -2.53 -11.72 -5.05
N LEU A 223 -3.76 -11.68 -5.58
CA LEU A 223 -4.97 -11.94 -4.79
C LEU A 223 -5.04 -13.38 -4.24
N ASN A 224 -4.66 -14.36 -5.06
CA ASN A 224 -4.76 -15.77 -4.67
C ASN A 224 -3.62 -16.22 -3.75
N TYR A 225 -2.44 -15.62 -3.85
CA TYR A 225 -1.28 -16.09 -3.09
C TYR A 225 -0.91 -15.11 -1.99
N ASP A 226 -0.55 -13.89 -2.34
CA ASP A 226 -0.04 -12.92 -1.36
C ASP A 226 -1.15 -12.44 -0.42
N LEU A 227 -2.27 -11.95 -0.96
CA LEU A 227 -3.34 -11.42 -0.13
C LEU A 227 -4.08 -12.52 0.65
N LEU A 228 -4.29 -13.70 0.06
CA LEU A 228 -4.87 -14.84 0.77
C LEU A 228 -3.94 -15.30 1.90
N GLY A 229 -2.63 -15.38 1.65
CA GLY A 229 -1.63 -15.72 2.63
C GLY A 229 -1.58 -14.73 3.80
N ASN A 230 -1.53 -13.44 3.49
CA ASN A 230 -1.54 -12.37 4.48
C ASN A 230 -2.85 -12.34 5.29
N SER A 231 -3.97 -12.77 4.69
CA SER A 231 -5.24 -12.96 5.41
C SER A 231 -5.14 -14.06 6.47
N VAL A 232 -4.43 -15.16 6.19
CA VAL A 232 -4.16 -16.21 7.20
C VAL A 232 -3.35 -15.62 8.35
N LEU A 233 -2.27 -14.90 8.06
CA LEU A 233 -1.43 -14.25 9.06
C LEU A 233 -2.23 -13.27 9.93
N GLN A 234 -3.08 -12.45 9.33
CA GLN A 234 -3.80 -11.38 10.02
C GLN A 234 -4.97 -11.89 10.86
N TYR A 235 -5.82 -12.73 10.29
CA TYR A 235 -7.09 -13.12 10.94
C TYR A 235 -6.94 -14.30 11.90
N SER A 236 -6.06 -15.26 11.62
CA SER A 236 -5.94 -16.47 12.44
C SER A 236 -5.31 -16.23 13.81
N LYS A 237 -4.77 -15.04 14.08
CA LYS A 237 -4.29 -14.62 15.40
C LYS A 237 -5.39 -14.53 16.45
N HIS A 238 -6.60 -14.15 16.04
CA HIS A 238 -7.70 -13.85 16.94
C HIS A 238 -8.76 -14.95 16.94
N GLU A 239 -9.17 -15.40 15.77
CA GLU A 239 -10.19 -16.43 15.59
C GLU A 239 -9.86 -17.28 14.35
N ILE A 240 -9.93 -18.61 14.52
CA ILE A 240 -9.67 -19.55 13.45
C ILE A 240 -10.87 -19.61 12.50
N ASP A 241 -10.77 -18.97 11.34
CA ASP A 241 -11.77 -19.08 10.27
C ASP A 241 -11.49 -20.31 9.40
N LYS A 242 -12.35 -21.35 9.56
CA LYS A 242 -12.21 -22.61 8.82
C LYS A 242 -12.34 -22.44 7.30
N THR A 243 -13.11 -21.45 6.84
CA THR A 243 -13.29 -21.19 5.40
C THR A 243 -12.01 -20.61 4.81
N LEU A 244 -11.42 -19.63 5.50
CA LEU A 244 -10.13 -19.06 5.13
C LEU A 244 -9.03 -20.13 5.08
N LEU A 245 -8.91 -20.92 6.15
CA LEU A 245 -7.88 -21.97 6.23
C LEU A 245 -8.07 -23.06 5.16
N SER A 246 -9.31 -23.47 4.90
CA SER A 246 -9.59 -24.46 3.84
C SER A 246 -9.24 -23.92 2.45
N ARG A 247 -9.50 -22.65 2.19
CA ARG A 247 -9.13 -22.00 0.93
C ARG A 247 -7.61 -21.85 0.82
N ALA A 248 -6.95 -21.40 1.88
CA ALA A 248 -5.48 -21.30 1.93
C ALA A 248 -4.80 -22.65 1.67
N ASP A 249 -5.26 -23.70 2.33
CA ASP A 249 -4.75 -25.07 2.10
C ASP A 249 -4.86 -25.49 0.63
N LYS A 250 -6.01 -25.24 0.02
CA LYS A 250 -6.23 -25.61 -1.38
C LYS A 250 -5.39 -24.78 -2.37
N VAL A 251 -5.27 -23.48 -2.14
CA VAL A 251 -4.63 -22.56 -3.09
C VAL A 251 -3.13 -22.48 -2.83
N LEU A 252 -2.72 -22.16 -1.61
CA LEU A 252 -1.30 -22.04 -1.24
C LEU A 252 -0.61 -23.41 -1.25
N GLY A 253 -1.31 -24.47 -0.82
CA GLY A 253 -0.78 -25.83 -0.87
C GLY A 253 -0.53 -26.32 -2.30
N LYS A 254 -1.41 -25.99 -3.24
CA LYS A 254 -1.20 -26.31 -4.67
C LYS A 254 0.01 -25.55 -5.23
N TYR A 255 0.14 -24.28 -4.90
CA TYR A 255 1.29 -23.46 -5.28
C TYR A 255 2.58 -24.05 -4.69
N TYR A 256 2.61 -24.29 -3.37
CA TYR A 256 3.74 -24.88 -2.67
C TYR A 256 4.20 -26.20 -3.30
N GLN A 257 3.27 -27.12 -3.60
CA GLN A 257 3.61 -28.39 -4.24
C GLN A 257 4.16 -28.21 -5.65
N SER A 258 3.57 -27.30 -6.44
CA SER A 258 4.06 -26.99 -7.78
C SER A 258 5.50 -26.43 -7.78
N GLU A 259 5.83 -25.63 -6.78
CA GLU A 259 7.18 -25.08 -6.66
C GLU A 259 8.19 -26.12 -6.17
N LEU A 260 7.78 -27.02 -5.23
CA LEU A 260 8.63 -28.14 -4.80
C LEU A 260 8.98 -29.11 -5.94
N GLU A 261 8.12 -29.23 -6.97
CA GLU A 261 8.43 -30.02 -8.16
C GLU A 261 9.57 -29.39 -8.99
N LYS A 262 9.70 -28.05 -8.95
CA LYS A 262 10.74 -27.30 -9.67
C LYS A 262 12.04 -27.22 -8.85
N ASN A 263 11.91 -27.00 -7.56
CA ASN A 263 13.00 -26.94 -6.60
C ASN A 263 12.62 -27.73 -5.33
N PRO A 264 13.29 -28.87 -5.04
CA PRO A 264 12.94 -29.69 -3.87
C PRO A 264 13.33 -29.06 -2.53
N ASN A 265 14.06 -27.94 -2.51
CA ASN A 265 14.39 -27.22 -1.30
C ASN A 265 13.47 -26.01 -1.12
N PRO A 266 12.44 -26.08 -0.25
CA PRO A 266 11.47 -24.97 -0.09
C PRO A 266 12.13 -23.69 0.45
N TYR A 267 13.23 -23.80 1.20
CA TYR A 267 13.91 -22.65 1.79
C TYR A 267 14.69 -21.82 0.76
N GLU A 268 15.04 -22.39 -0.41
CA GLU A 268 15.69 -21.66 -1.49
C GLU A 268 14.74 -20.73 -2.25
N MET A 269 13.46 -20.97 -2.16
CA MET A 269 12.46 -20.16 -2.89
C MET A 269 12.07 -18.88 -2.16
N LEU A 270 12.38 -18.77 -0.86
CA LEU A 270 12.29 -17.57 0.00
C LEU A 270 11.04 -16.73 -0.26
N ASP A 271 9.88 -17.39 -0.26
CA ASP A 271 8.61 -16.77 -0.55
C ASP A 271 7.76 -16.71 0.72
N GLU A 272 7.20 -15.54 1.03
CA GLU A 272 6.27 -15.33 2.13
C GLU A 272 5.07 -16.28 2.06
N ILE A 273 4.71 -16.72 0.85
CA ILE A 273 3.63 -17.69 0.61
C ILE A 273 3.88 -18.99 1.37
N TYR A 274 5.12 -19.46 1.49
CA TYR A 274 5.42 -20.68 2.24
C TYR A 274 5.24 -20.52 3.72
N CYS A 275 5.69 -19.39 4.28
CA CYS A 275 5.46 -19.07 5.69
C CYS A 275 3.97 -19.03 6.01
N ASN A 276 3.17 -18.42 5.16
CA ASN A 276 1.72 -18.36 5.28
C ASN A 276 1.07 -19.74 5.11
N TYR A 277 1.61 -20.58 4.22
CA TYR A 277 1.15 -21.96 4.06
C TYR A 277 1.43 -22.79 5.31
N TRP A 278 2.65 -22.78 5.85
CA TRP A 278 2.99 -23.50 7.09
C TRP A 278 2.14 -23.03 8.26
N LEU A 279 1.91 -21.73 8.39
CA LEU A 279 1.04 -21.17 9.40
C LEU A 279 -0.41 -21.69 9.24
N SER A 280 -0.91 -21.81 8.02
CA SER A 280 -2.22 -22.37 7.75
C SER A 280 -2.30 -23.86 8.13
N GLN A 281 -1.23 -24.64 7.91
CA GLN A 281 -1.16 -26.06 8.33
C GLN A 281 -1.18 -26.21 9.85
N PHE A 282 -0.47 -25.32 10.55
CA PHE A 282 -0.48 -25.30 12.01
C PHE A 282 -1.88 -24.99 12.56
N TYR A 283 -2.55 -23.95 12.09
CA TYR A 283 -3.90 -23.61 12.56
C TYR A 283 -4.96 -24.67 12.22
N GLN A 284 -4.69 -25.52 11.24
CA GLN A 284 -5.51 -26.69 10.94
C GLN A 284 -5.15 -27.95 11.77
N GLY A 285 -4.14 -27.87 12.61
CA GLY A 285 -3.64 -28.98 13.41
C GLY A 285 -2.95 -30.08 12.59
N LYS A 286 -2.47 -29.78 11.39
CA LYS A 286 -1.76 -30.71 10.50
C LYS A 286 -0.28 -30.82 10.83
N ILE A 287 0.29 -29.78 11.39
CA ILE A 287 1.65 -29.74 11.96
C ILE A 287 1.58 -29.21 13.39
N THR A 288 2.57 -29.58 14.20
CA THR A 288 2.73 -29.12 15.57
C THR A 288 3.34 -27.72 15.60
N CYS A 289 3.29 -27.03 16.77
CA CYS A 289 3.99 -25.78 16.96
C CYS A 289 5.52 -25.95 16.79
N THR A 290 6.09 -27.05 17.28
CA THR A 290 7.51 -27.36 17.16
C THR A 290 7.92 -27.49 15.69
N GLU A 291 7.14 -28.18 14.87
CA GLU A 291 7.41 -28.31 13.43
C GLU A 291 7.33 -26.96 12.72
N LEU A 292 6.30 -26.14 13.02
CA LEU A 292 6.18 -24.80 12.46
C LEU A 292 7.39 -23.91 12.80
N LEU A 293 7.77 -23.86 14.08
CA LEU A 293 8.90 -23.03 14.52
C LEU A 293 10.24 -23.51 13.97
N GLU A 294 10.40 -24.82 13.77
CA GLU A 294 11.57 -25.39 13.11
C GLU A 294 11.66 -24.97 11.63
N ASP A 295 10.53 -24.94 10.91
CA ASP A 295 10.48 -24.47 9.52
C ASP A 295 10.79 -22.95 9.43
N TYR A 296 10.24 -22.14 10.35
CA TYR A 296 10.61 -20.71 10.43
C TYR A 296 12.10 -20.52 10.75
N ARG A 297 12.66 -21.30 11.68
CA ARG A 297 14.08 -21.24 12.03
C ARG A 297 14.96 -21.52 10.80
N LYS A 298 14.69 -22.60 10.07
CA LYS A 298 15.42 -22.97 8.84
C LYS A 298 15.29 -21.89 7.77
N PHE A 299 14.10 -21.30 7.63
CA PHE A 299 13.86 -20.21 6.70
C PHE A 299 14.71 -18.98 7.07
N CYS A 300 14.74 -18.57 8.34
CA CYS A 300 15.56 -17.46 8.82
C CYS A 300 17.05 -17.73 8.63
N GLU A 301 17.52 -18.93 8.96
CA GLU A 301 18.93 -19.31 8.76
C GLU A 301 19.36 -19.25 7.29
N TYR A 302 18.47 -19.69 6.39
CA TYR A 302 18.71 -19.60 4.95
C TYR A 302 18.71 -18.13 4.47
N SER A 303 17.76 -17.32 4.94
CA SER A 303 17.68 -15.90 4.63
C SER A 303 18.95 -15.15 5.05
N MET A 304 19.36 -15.30 6.31
CA MET A 304 20.58 -14.66 6.82
C MET A 304 21.83 -15.06 6.04
N LYS A 305 21.92 -16.31 5.61
CA LYS A 305 23.05 -16.79 4.83
C LYS A 305 23.09 -16.16 3.44
N ASN A 306 21.95 -15.95 2.82
CA ASN A 306 21.87 -15.35 1.48
C ASN A 306 22.01 -13.83 1.54
N ASP A 307 21.40 -13.15 2.52
CA ASP A 307 21.58 -11.71 2.73
C ASP A 307 23.04 -11.34 2.95
N SER A 308 23.82 -12.20 3.63
CA SER A 308 25.26 -11.99 3.80
C SER A 308 26.06 -12.07 2.48
N LEU A 309 25.53 -12.74 1.47
CA LEU A 309 26.11 -12.79 0.13
C LEU A 309 25.73 -11.56 -0.69
N ASP A 310 24.50 -11.07 -0.54
CA ASP A 310 24.02 -9.87 -1.22
C ASP A 310 24.61 -8.57 -0.62
N SER A 311 24.92 -8.55 0.69
CA SER A 311 25.59 -7.40 1.34
C SER A 311 26.99 -7.11 0.77
N GLN A 312 27.62 -8.07 0.11
CA GLN A 312 28.86 -7.84 -0.64
C GLN A 312 28.63 -7.07 -1.94
N SER A 313 27.39 -6.99 -2.42
CA SER A 313 26.98 -6.24 -3.62
C SER A 313 26.49 -4.81 -3.33
N GLY A 314 26.44 -4.38 -2.07
CA GLY A 314 26.02 -3.02 -1.68
C GLY A 314 24.50 -2.79 -1.73
N VAL A 315 23.70 -3.85 -1.69
CA VAL A 315 22.22 -3.75 -1.61
C VAL A 315 21.79 -3.39 -0.19
N ASP A 316 20.87 -2.44 -0.07
CA ASP A 316 20.30 -2.02 1.21
C ASP A 316 19.45 -3.15 1.81
N PHE A 317 19.75 -3.53 3.04
CA PHE A 317 19.03 -4.57 3.78
C PHE A 317 17.53 -4.27 3.98
N SER A 318 17.14 -3.00 3.98
CA SER A 318 15.73 -2.58 4.14
C SER A 318 14.86 -3.01 2.96
N ASP A 319 15.46 -3.18 1.78
CA ASP A 319 14.80 -3.61 0.55
C ASP A 319 14.88 -5.14 0.34
N SER A 320 15.56 -5.86 1.25
CA SER A 320 15.65 -7.31 1.18
C SER A 320 14.26 -7.95 1.38
N ARG A 321 13.82 -8.70 0.39
CA ARG A 321 12.58 -9.49 0.44
C ARG A 321 12.55 -10.41 1.67
N TYR A 322 13.68 -10.94 2.06
CA TYR A 322 13.85 -11.83 3.22
C TYR A 322 13.60 -11.10 4.53
N PHE A 323 14.15 -9.90 4.66
CA PHE A 323 13.95 -9.06 5.84
C PHE A 323 12.46 -8.74 6.02
N GLN A 324 11.75 -8.39 4.95
CA GLN A 324 10.30 -8.11 4.99
C GLN A 324 9.51 -9.34 5.47
N VAL A 325 9.81 -10.53 4.96
CA VAL A 325 9.16 -11.78 5.39
C VAL A 325 9.40 -12.04 6.88
N VAL A 326 10.65 -11.93 7.34
CA VAL A 326 10.98 -12.13 8.76
C VAL A 326 10.26 -11.13 9.66
N VAL A 327 10.27 -9.85 9.30
CA VAL A 327 9.61 -8.78 10.07
C VAL A 327 8.11 -8.99 10.15
N ASN A 328 7.45 -9.34 9.05
CA ASN A 328 6.01 -9.59 9.01
C ASN A 328 5.58 -10.76 9.90
N HIS A 329 6.38 -11.82 9.94
CA HIS A 329 6.08 -13.03 10.71
C HIS A 329 6.58 -13.01 12.15
N LEU A 330 7.60 -12.20 12.47
CA LEU A 330 8.24 -12.18 13.79
C LEU A 330 7.26 -11.99 14.97
N PRO A 331 6.30 -11.07 14.94
CA PRO A 331 5.34 -10.93 16.03
C PRO A 331 4.55 -12.22 16.28
N THR A 332 4.09 -12.86 15.22
CA THR A 332 3.33 -14.13 15.30
C THR A 332 4.20 -15.27 15.84
N ILE A 333 5.46 -15.34 15.40
CA ILE A 333 6.43 -16.34 15.90
C ILE A 333 6.63 -16.15 17.42
N LEU A 334 6.85 -14.92 17.89
CA LEU A 334 7.05 -14.63 19.30
C LEU A 334 5.81 -14.96 20.15
N GLU A 335 4.61 -14.65 19.67
CA GLU A 335 3.35 -15.03 20.34
C GLU A 335 3.20 -16.54 20.43
N LEU A 336 3.51 -17.29 19.38
CA LEU A 336 3.45 -18.75 19.37
C LEU A 336 4.48 -19.36 20.32
N MET A 337 5.71 -18.85 20.33
CA MET A 337 6.75 -19.30 21.26
C MET A 337 6.33 -19.08 22.73
N GLU A 338 5.75 -17.95 23.09
CA GLU A 338 5.26 -17.70 24.44
C GLU A 338 4.07 -18.59 24.79
N LYS A 339 3.12 -18.73 23.90
CA LYS A 339 1.90 -19.52 24.10
C LYS A 339 2.20 -21.03 24.26
N TYR A 340 3.17 -21.54 23.50
CA TYR A 340 3.51 -22.98 23.46
C TYR A 340 4.90 -23.26 24.05
N LYS A 341 5.40 -22.39 24.95
CA LYS A 341 6.75 -22.49 25.53
C LYS A 341 7.03 -23.84 26.24
N ASP A 342 6.00 -24.47 26.79
CA ASP A 342 6.13 -25.78 27.47
C ASP A 342 6.24 -26.94 26.49
N GLU A 343 5.86 -26.77 25.23
CA GLU A 343 5.93 -27.78 24.17
C GLU A 343 7.17 -27.59 23.27
N TYR A 344 7.70 -26.36 23.19
CA TYR A 344 8.86 -26.00 22.41
C TYR A 344 10.12 -25.95 23.29
N HIS A 345 10.98 -26.95 23.12
CA HIS A 345 12.30 -27.04 23.75
C HIS A 345 13.41 -26.77 22.74
N GLY A 346 13.38 -25.61 22.12
CA GLY A 346 14.21 -25.20 21.00
C GLY A 346 15.70 -25.00 21.28
#